data_f5f5f4c65e2077fc6c1b1ca2d74e15e5
#
_entry.id   f5f5f4c65e2077fc6c1b1ca2d74e15e5
#
_cell.length_a   1.000
_cell.length_b   1.000
_cell.length_c   1.000
_cell.angle_alpha   90.00
_cell.angle_beta   90.00
_cell.angle_gamma   90.00
#
_symmetry.space_group_name_H-M   'P 1'
#
loop_
_entity.id
_entity.type
_entity.pdbx_description
1 polymer ?
#
loop_
_entity_poly.entity_id
_entity_poly.type
_entity_poly.pdbx_seq_one_letter_code
_entity_poly.pdbx_strand_id
1 'polypeptide(L)'
;LIKRPEQLAACFAGGADYLFQPDKQFAEFDSGDRTFQCARRIDVLKLWVAWKAHGDAGFAARIDHAMAIADYTRQRIAASDGAFVSIVSGSFTNVVFAWVPPELRPLAALHPADLDDQVRTQLHHLPPQIKARMQAEGTGMIGFQPVHGMNTFRMICMSTTLQTTDIDALLDAIDQYGNEI
;
A
#
# COMPACT_ATOMS: atom_id res chain seq x y z
N LEU A 1 14.55 4.35 16.99
CA LEU A 1 15.30 3.70 18.08
C LEU A 1 15.87 4.77 19.00
N ILE A 2 15.60 4.68 20.30
CA ILE A 2 16.06 5.62 21.30
C ILE A 2 17.13 4.93 22.13
N LYS A 3 18.27 5.58 22.28
CA LYS A 3 19.46 5.03 22.94
C LYS A 3 19.37 5.05 24.48
N ARG A 4 18.61 5.99 25.02
CA ARG A 4 18.47 6.22 26.47
C ARG A 4 16.99 6.33 26.84
N PRO A 5 16.45 5.42 27.65
CA PRO A 5 15.03 5.39 28.05
C PRO A 5 14.55 6.69 28.71
N GLU A 6 15.41 7.33 29.49
CA GLU A 6 15.14 8.58 30.19
C GLU A 6 14.81 9.76 29.25
N GLN A 7 15.25 9.69 27.98
CA GLN A 7 14.93 10.71 26.98
C GLN A 7 13.42 10.73 26.64
N LEU A 8 12.76 9.55 26.67
CA LEU A 8 11.31 9.49 26.44
C LEU A 8 10.54 10.16 27.57
N ALA A 9 10.91 9.86 28.82
CA ALA A 9 10.28 10.49 29.97
C ALA A 9 10.51 12.01 29.95
N ALA A 10 11.72 12.47 29.62
CA ALA A 10 12.01 13.90 29.51
C ALA A 10 11.17 14.63 28.42
N CYS A 11 10.79 13.92 27.36
CA CYS A 11 9.96 14.49 26.27
C CYS A 11 8.47 14.42 26.54
N PHE A 12 7.99 13.39 27.23
CA PHE A 12 6.57 13.06 27.29
C PHE A 12 5.96 13.05 28.70
N ALA A 13 6.79 13.12 29.78
CA ALA A 13 6.26 13.18 31.13
C ALA A 13 5.41 14.43 31.33
N GLY A 14 4.13 14.25 31.52
CA GLY A 14 3.16 15.32 31.71
C GLY A 14 3.03 15.80 33.17
N GLY A 15 3.72 15.15 34.11
CA GLY A 15 3.61 15.45 35.55
C GLY A 15 2.20 15.27 36.12
N ALA A 16 1.42 14.34 35.53
CA ALA A 16 0.05 14.12 35.92
C ALA A 16 -0.03 13.05 37.01
N ASP A 17 0.13 13.43 38.26
CA ASP A 17 0.15 12.56 39.44
C ASP A 17 -1.11 11.67 39.58
N TYR A 18 -2.24 12.12 39.03
CA TYR A 18 -3.48 11.34 39.03
C TYR A 18 -3.49 10.18 38.02
N LEU A 19 -2.62 10.23 37.01
CA LEU A 19 -2.49 9.16 35.99
C LEU A 19 -1.31 8.24 36.28
N PHE A 20 -0.18 8.81 36.71
CA PHE A 20 1.10 8.13 36.87
C PHE A 20 1.52 8.13 38.31
N GLN A 21 0.97 7.19 39.08
CA GLN A 21 1.26 7.05 40.50
C GLN A 21 2.56 6.28 40.70
N PRO A 22 3.62 6.89 41.25
CA PRO A 22 4.94 6.27 41.39
C PRO A 22 4.98 5.16 42.45
N ASP A 23 3.98 5.07 43.29
CA ASP A 23 3.82 4.04 44.32
C ASP A 23 3.19 2.72 43.83
N LYS A 24 2.86 2.63 42.54
CA LYS A 24 2.41 1.40 41.93
C LYS A 24 3.48 0.32 41.95
N GLN A 25 3.05 -0.92 42.21
CA GLN A 25 3.91 -2.07 41.98
C GLN A 25 4.29 -2.14 40.50
N PHE A 26 5.59 -2.26 40.20
CA PHE A 26 6.13 -2.28 38.84
C PHE A 26 5.94 -0.98 38.03
N ALA A 27 5.99 0.17 38.71
CA ALA A 27 5.90 1.48 38.08
C ALA A 27 6.97 1.70 36.95
N GLU A 28 8.13 1.01 37.06
CA GLU A 28 9.19 1.06 36.05
C GLU A 28 8.78 0.51 34.68
N PHE A 29 7.73 -0.33 34.61
CA PHE A 29 7.17 -0.83 33.35
C PHE A 29 6.00 0.01 32.82
N ASP A 30 5.55 1.00 33.57
CA ASP A 30 4.53 1.94 33.09
C ASP A 30 5.11 2.80 31.95
N SER A 31 4.44 2.74 30.80
CA SER A 31 4.88 3.47 29.61
C SER A 31 4.18 4.82 29.42
N GLY A 32 3.28 5.19 30.30
CA GLY A 32 2.46 6.39 30.17
C GLY A 32 3.28 7.67 30.01
N ASP A 33 4.28 7.86 30.85
CA ASP A 33 5.22 9.01 30.79
C ASP A 33 6.27 8.91 29.68
N ARG A 34 6.27 7.83 28.90
CA ARG A 34 7.26 7.57 27.85
C ARG A 34 6.66 7.54 26.47
N THR A 35 5.37 7.88 26.33
CA THR A 35 4.66 7.86 25.06
C THR A 35 3.83 9.12 24.89
N PHE A 36 3.62 9.51 23.64
CA PHE A 36 2.74 10.63 23.30
C PHE A 36 1.26 10.36 23.62
N GLN A 37 0.88 9.08 23.69
CA GLN A 37 -0.50 8.64 23.93
C GLN A 37 -0.56 7.69 25.13
N CYS A 38 -0.89 8.20 26.29
CA CYS A 38 -0.89 7.44 27.56
C CYS A 38 -1.84 6.21 27.55
N ALA A 39 -2.92 6.23 26.79
CA ALA A 39 -3.92 5.14 26.71
C ALA A 39 -3.80 4.26 25.46
N ARG A 40 -2.70 4.36 24.71
CA ARG A 40 -2.50 3.56 23.49
C ARG A 40 -2.27 2.08 23.84
N ARG A 41 -2.93 1.20 23.09
CA ARG A 41 -2.66 -0.26 23.16
C ARG A 41 -1.21 -0.56 22.79
N ILE A 42 -0.64 -1.58 23.43
CA ILE A 42 0.75 -1.99 23.23
C ILE A 42 0.91 -2.66 21.86
N ASP A 43 1.20 -1.86 20.81
CA ASP A 43 1.39 -2.39 19.46
C ASP A 43 2.65 -3.26 19.33
N VAL A 44 3.67 -3.00 20.16
CA VAL A 44 4.89 -3.81 20.20
C VAL A 44 4.64 -5.28 20.56
N LEU A 45 3.59 -5.56 21.36
CA LEU A 45 3.20 -6.92 21.68
C LEU A 45 2.75 -7.68 20.43
N LYS A 46 2.01 -7.03 19.53
CA LYS A 46 1.58 -7.63 18.25
C LYS A 46 2.78 -8.02 17.39
N LEU A 47 3.76 -7.12 17.28
CA LEU A 47 5.00 -7.42 16.57
C LEU A 47 5.77 -8.57 17.20
N TRP A 48 5.90 -8.56 18.55
CA TRP A 48 6.62 -9.60 19.27
C TRP A 48 5.95 -10.97 19.10
N VAL A 49 4.62 -11.06 19.24
CA VAL A 49 3.86 -12.31 19.04
C VAL A 49 4.02 -12.81 17.61
N ALA A 50 3.87 -11.92 16.62
CA ALA A 50 4.06 -12.28 15.21
C ALA A 50 5.48 -12.78 14.95
N TRP A 51 6.50 -12.13 15.55
CA TRP A 51 7.89 -12.55 15.40
C TRP A 51 8.15 -13.90 16.06
N LYS A 52 7.57 -14.15 17.26
CA LYS A 52 7.64 -15.47 17.92
C LYS A 52 6.96 -16.57 17.11
N ALA A 53 5.85 -16.25 16.44
CA ALA A 53 5.12 -17.22 15.62
C ALA A 53 5.84 -17.57 14.32
N HIS A 54 6.49 -16.62 13.68
CA HIS A 54 7.05 -16.79 12.33
C HIS A 54 8.59 -16.87 12.30
N GLY A 55 9.27 -16.28 13.28
CA GLY A 55 10.73 -16.14 13.30
C GLY A 55 11.27 -15.26 12.18
N ASP A 56 12.60 -15.10 12.13
CA ASP A 56 13.28 -14.32 11.09
C ASP A 56 13.04 -14.92 9.69
N ALA A 57 13.14 -16.23 9.57
CA ALA A 57 12.93 -16.93 8.30
C ALA A 57 11.49 -16.76 7.77
N GLY A 58 10.49 -16.81 8.66
CA GLY A 58 9.10 -16.60 8.27
C GLY A 58 8.80 -15.16 7.84
N PHE A 59 9.44 -14.16 8.47
CA PHE A 59 9.33 -12.77 8.00
C PHE A 59 10.04 -12.58 6.67
N ALA A 60 11.25 -13.12 6.50
CA ALA A 60 11.99 -13.07 5.23
C ALA A 60 11.16 -13.66 4.08
N ALA A 61 10.63 -14.88 4.26
CA ALA A 61 9.82 -15.54 3.25
C ALA A 61 8.56 -14.73 2.86
N ARG A 62 7.93 -14.02 3.80
CA ARG A 62 6.78 -13.15 3.53
C ARG A 62 7.17 -11.93 2.71
N ILE A 63 8.33 -11.34 3.00
CA ILE A 63 8.85 -10.19 2.24
C ILE A 63 9.24 -10.64 0.84
N ASP A 64 9.95 -11.74 0.69
CA ASP A 64 10.35 -12.29 -0.60
C ASP A 64 9.14 -12.62 -1.48
N HIS A 65 8.11 -13.23 -0.89
CA HIS A 65 6.86 -13.49 -1.59
C HIS A 65 6.18 -12.19 -2.07
N ALA A 66 6.07 -11.19 -1.19
CA ALA A 66 5.48 -9.89 -1.55
C ALA A 66 6.25 -9.20 -2.69
N MET A 67 7.59 -9.28 -2.65
CA MET A 67 8.45 -8.76 -3.72
C MET A 67 8.25 -9.51 -5.02
N ALA A 68 8.19 -10.86 -4.98
CA ALA A 68 7.98 -11.69 -6.17
C ALA A 68 6.63 -11.40 -6.85
N ILE A 69 5.55 -11.22 -6.07
CA ILE A 69 4.24 -10.83 -6.61
C ILE A 69 4.27 -9.43 -7.23
N ALA A 70 4.95 -8.48 -6.60
CA ALA A 70 5.10 -7.13 -7.15
C ALA A 70 5.90 -7.14 -8.47
N ASP A 71 6.97 -7.93 -8.54
CA ASP A 71 7.77 -8.09 -9.76
C ASP A 71 6.96 -8.78 -10.87
N TYR A 72 6.20 -9.80 -10.54
CA TYR A 72 5.27 -10.43 -11.48
C TYR A 72 4.25 -9.41 -12.02
N THR A 73 3.65 -8.61 -11.15
CA THR A 73 2.71 -7.56 -11.56
C THR A 73 3.34 -6.58 -12.55
N ARG A 74 4.59 -6.13 -12.29
CA ARG A 74 5.32 -5.26 -13.22
C ARG A 74 5.58 -5.93 -14.57
N GLN A 75 5.96 -7.22 -14.55
CA GLN A 75 6.18 -8.00 -15.78
C GLN A 75 4.88 -8.12 -16.60
N ARG A 76 3.75 -8.39 -15.95
CA ARG A 76 2.44 -8.45 -16.61
C ARG A 76 2.03 -7.11 -17.23
N ILE A 77 2.27 -6.01 -16.51
CA ILE A 77 2.05 -4.64 -17.01
C ILE A 77 2.94 -4.39 -18.24
N ALA A 78 4.21 -4.71 -18.17
CA ALA A 78 5.15 -4.50 -19.29
C ALA A 78 4.81 -5.36 -20.52
N ALA A 79 4.21 -6.55 -20.33
CA ALA A 79 3.83 -7.47 -21.39
C ALA A 79 2.41 -7.23 -21.94
N SER A 80 1.74 -6.14 -21.59
CA SER A 80 0.33 -5.88 -21.88
C SER A 80 0.07 -5.18 -23.23
N ASP A 81 1.06 -5.07 -24.11
CA ASP A 81 0.97 -4.36 -25.39
C ASP A 81 0.38 -2.94 -25.26
N GLY A 82 0.72 -2.27 -24.15
CA GLY A 82 0.31 -0.90 -23.87
C GLY A 82 -1.09 -0.77 -23.24
N ALA A 83 -1.78 -1.87 -22.94
CA ALA A 83 -3.03 -1.80 -22.18
C ALA A 83 -2.83 -1.28 -20.76
N PHE A 84 -1.67 -1.57 -20.19
CA PHE A 84 -1.25 -1.03 -18.89
C PHE A 84 0.11 -0.34 -19.00
N VAL A 85 0.27 0.75 -18.27
CA VAL A 85 1.51 1.53 -18.23
C VAL A 85 1.93 1.76 -16.79
N SER A 86 3.16 1.42 -16.46
CA SER A 86 3.75 1.75 -15.17
C SER A 86 4.00 3.25 -15.08
N ILE A 87 3.47 3.90 -14.04
CA ILE A 87 3.56 5.36 -13.85
C ILE A 87 4.74 5.75 -12.98
N VAL A 88 5.08 4.89 -12.02
CA VAL A 88 6.18 5.12 -11.09
C VAL A 88 7.15 3.95 -11.20
N SER A 89 8.41 4.26 -11.48
CA SER A 89 9.47 3.27 -11.38
C SER A 89 9.68 2.93 -9.90
N GLY A 90 9.37 1.72 -9.50
CA GLY A 90 9.53 1.27 -8.13
C GLY A 90 10.09 -0.14 -8.07
N SER A 91 10.87 -0.42 -7.04
CA SER A 91 11.44 -1.74 -6.77
C SER A 91 10.89 -2.40 -5.50
N PHE A 92 9.77 -1.87 -4.97
CA PHE A 92 9.14 -2.39 -3.76
C PHE A 92 7.74 -2.94 -4.05
N THR A 93 6.97 -3.26 -3.03
CA THR A 93 5.68 -3.96 -3.13
C THR A 93 4.52 -3.08 -3.62
N ASN A 94 4.74 -1.79 -3.84
CA ASN A 94 3.73 -0.88 -4.36
C ASN A 94 3.91 -0.71 -5.88
N VAL A 95 2.92 -1.12 -6.65
CA VAL A 95 2.90 -1.01 -8.13
C VAL A 95 1.85 0.01 -8.51
N VAL A 96 2.27 1.09 -9.19
CA VAL A 96 1.40 2.19 -9.63
C VAL A 96 1.34 2.18 -11.15
N PHE A 97 0.13 2.07 -11.70
CA PHE A 97 -0.07 1.94 -13.14
C PHE A 97 -1.38 2.60 -13.60
N ALA A 98 -1.46 2.88 -14.89
CA ALA A 98 -2.66 3.31 -15.57
C ALA A 98 -3.15 2.21 -16.52
N TRP A 99 -4.45 2.09 -16.70
CA TRP A 99 -5.04 1.40 -17.84
C TRP A 99 -5.26 2.42 -18.96
N VAL A 100 -4.94 2.03 -20.19
CA VAL A 100 -4.99 2.90 -21.37
C VAL A 100 -5.98 2.31 -22.38
N PRO A 101 -7.00 3.08 -22.81
CA PRO A 101 -7.94 2.66 -23.86
C PRO A 101 -7.22 2.30 -25.16
N PRO A 102 -7.77 1.40 -25.99
CA PRO A 102 -7.13 0.94 -27.23
C PRO A 102 -6.72 2.10 -28.17
N GLU A 103 -7.55 3.13 -28.27
CA GLU A 103 -7.32 4.27 -29.14
C GLU A 103 -6.16 5.18 -28.67
N LEU A 104 -5.79 5.08 -27.39
CA LEU A 104 -4.69 5.86 -26.80
C LEU A 104 -3.42 5.03 -26.57
N ARG A 105 -3.40 3.72 -26.90
CA ARG A 105 -2.26 2.83 -26.62
C ARG A 105 -0.89 3.25 -27.19
N PRO A 106 -0.78 4.00 -28.29
CA PRO A 106 0.51 4.59 -28.71
C PRO A 106 1.12 5.54 -27.69
N LEU A 107 0.31 6.07 -26.74
CA LEU A 107 0.77 6.93 -25.64
C LEU A 107 1.40 6.18 -24.45
N ALA A 108 1.42 4.87 -24.51
CA ALA A 108 1.85 4.00 -23.41
C ALA A 108 3.29 4.24 -22.88
N ALA A 109 4.13 4.92 -23.64
CA ALA A 109 5.50 5.28 -23.23
C ALA A 109 5.61 6.67 -22.57
N LEU A 110 4.51 7.42 -22.44
CA LEU A 110 4.55 8.81 -21.96
C LEU A 110 4.29 8.90 -20.46
N HIS A 111 5.09 9.72 -19.80
CA HIS A 111 4.86 10.05 -18.38
C HIS A 111 3.61 10.97 -18.25
N PRO A 112 2.78 10.86 -17.19
CA PRO A 112 1.55 11.66 -17.05
C PRO A 112 1.75 13.17 -17.14
N ALA A 113 2.93 13.66 -16.75
CA ALA A 113 3.25 15.10 -16.87
C ALA A 113 3.44 15.57 -18.31
N ASP A 114 3.72 14.64 -19.25
CA ASP A 114 3.97 14.95 -20.67
C ASP A 114 2.71 14.79 -21.52
N LEU A 115 1.60 14.33 -20.91
CA LEU A 115 0.31 14.15 -21.58
C LEU A 115 -0.38 15.50 -21.84
N ASP A 116 -1.05 15.59 -22.99
CA ASP A 116 -2.02 16.64 -23.26
C ASP A 116 -3.13 16.66 -22.19
N ASP A 117 -3.63 17.84 -21.86
CA ASP A 117 -4.65 18.05 -20.82
C ASP A 117 -5.94 17.27 -21.08
N GLN A 118 -6.33 17.12 -22.34
CA GLN A 118 -7.54 16.39 -22.72
C GLN A 118 -7.34 14.88 -22.47
N VAL A 119 -6.23 14.32 -22.91
CA VAL A 119 -5.87 12.91 -22.69
C VAL A 119 -5.72 12.62 -21.20
N ARG A 120 -5.03 13.50 -20.47
CA ARG A 120 -4.87 13.37 -19.02
C ARG A 120 -6.21 13.37 -18.29
N THR A 121 -7.14 14.24 -18.69
CA THR A 121 -8.50 14.31 -18.12
C THR A 121 -9.29 13.05 -18.44
N GLN A 122 -9.21 12.52 -19.66
CA GLN A 122 -9.86 11.27 -20.03
C GLN A 122 -9.35 10.12 -19.14
N LEU A 123 -8.04 9.92 -19.07
CA LEU A 123 -7.43 8.87 -18.25
C LEU A 123 -7.70 9.04 -16.75
N HIS A 124 -7.83 10.29 -16.27
CA HIS A 124 -8.16 10.58 -14.87
C HIS A 124 -9.50 10.00 -14.42
N HIS A 125 -10.48 9.94 -15.31
CA HIS A 125 -11.83 9.48 -14.99
C HIS A 125 -12.01 7.96 -15.04
N LEU A 126 -11.10 7.21 -15.67
CA LEU A 126 -11.24 5.78 -15.87
C LEU A 126 -11.09 4.94 -14.58
N PRO A 127 -10.07 5.15 -13.72
CA PRO A 127 -9.89 4.32 -12.53
C PRO A 127 -11.09 4.33 -11.56
N PRO A 128 -11.74 5.50 -11.27
CA PRO A 128 -12.96 5.51 -10.46
C PRO A 128 -14.12 4.72 -11.07
N GLN A 129 -14.31 4.81 -12.40
CA GLN A 129 -15.41 4.13 -13.11
C GLN A 129 -15.18 2.62 -13.14
N ILE A 130 -14.00 2.18 -13.54
CA ILE A 130 -13.61 0.75 -13.54
C ILE A 130 -13.79 0.16 -12.14
N LYS A 131 -13.25 0.82 -11.10
CA LYS A 131 -13.41 0.39 -9.71
C LYS A 131 -14.88 0.27 -9.31
N ALA A 132 -15.71 1.24 -9.67
CA ALA A 132 -17.13 1.22 -9.34
C ALA A 132 -17.84 0.01 -9.97
N ARG A 133 -17.51 -0.33 -11.22
CA ARG A 133 -18.03 -1.53 -11.92
C ARG A 133 -17.56 -2.81 -11.22
N MET A 134 -16.27 -2.95 -10.94
CA MET A 134 -15.73 -4.11 -10.24
C MET A 134 -16.43 -4.34 -8.89
N GLN A 135 -16.68 -3.25 -8.13
CA GLN A 135 -17.38 -3.34 -6.85
C GLN A 135 -18.86 -3.71 -7.01
N ALA A 136 -19.55 -3.14 -7.98
CA ALA A 136 -20.96 -3.43 -8.24
C ALA A 136 -21.19 -4.87 -8.64
N GLU A 137 -20.28 -5.47 -9.40
CA GLU A 137 -20.37 -6.85 -9.89
C GLU A 137 -19.67 -7.85 -8.94
N GLY A 138 -19.00 -7.36 -7.88
CA GLY A 138 -18.33 -8.21 -6.89
C GLY A 138 -17.11 -8.97 -7.41
N THR A 139 -16.53 -8.54 -8.52
CA THR A 139 -15.37 -9.20 -9.17
C THR A 139 -14.04 -8.83 -8.53
N GLY A 140 -13.97 -7.70 -7.84
CA GLY A 140 -12.76 -7.27 -7.16
C GLY A 140 -12.79 -5.81 -6.69
N MET A 141 -11.70 -5.37 -6.08
CA MET A 141 -11.51 -3.98 -5.68
C MET A 141 -10.03 -3.62 -5.75
N ILE A 142 -9.73 -2.50 -6.40
CA ILE A 142 -8.39 -1.92 -6.42
C ILE A 142 -8.45 -0.44 -6.03
N GLY A 143 -7.44 0.03 -5.29
CA GLY A 143 -7.30 1.44 -4.95
C GLY A 143 -6.76 2.26 -6.11
N PHE A 144 -7.10 3.53 -6.15
CA PHE A 144 -6.46 4.51 -7.03
C PHE A 144 -6.09 5.78 -6.26
N GLN A 145 -5.15 6.53 -6.81
CA GLN A 145 -4.72 7.82 -6.27
C GLN A 145 -4.21 8.74 -7.38
N PRO A 146 -4.27 10.05 -7.21
CA PRO A 146 -3.69 10.96 -8.18
C PRO A 146 -2.15 10.93 -8.12
N VAL A 147 -1.52 10.81 -9.29
CA VAL A 147 -0.09 11.00 -9.52
C VAL A 147 0.06 12.00 -10.66
N HIS A 148 0.77 13.09 -10.44
CA HIS A 148 0.89 14.20 -11.39
C HIS A 148 -0.46 14.68 -11.96
N GLY A 149 -1.49 14.75 -11.08
CA GLY A 149 -2.83 15.22 -11.44
C GLY A 149 -3.72 14.20 -12.15
N MET A 150 -3.26 12.98 -12.41
CA MET A 150 -4.01 11.89 -13.03
C MET A 150 -4.25 10.75 -12.05
N ASN A 151 -5.49 10.25 -11.94
CA ASN A 151 -5.77 9.06 -11.15
C ASN A 151 -5.09 7.83 -11.77
N THR A 152 -4.41 7.08 -10.93
CA THR A 152 -3.70 5.86 -11.31
C THR A 152 -4.07 4.75 -10.36
N PHE A 153 -4.14 3.52 -10.84
CA PHE A 153 -4.31 2.36 -9.97
C PHE A 153 -3.10 2.16 -9.08
N ARG A 154 -3.37 1.71 -7.86
CA ARG A 154 -2.34 1.41 -6.87
C ARG A 154 -2.55 0.01 -6.32
N MET A 155 -1.69 -0.90 -6.72
CA MET A 155 -1.63 -2.27 -6.20
C MET A 155 -0.55 -2.37 -5.12
N ILE A 156 -0.94 -2.84 -3.93
CA ILE A 156 -0.02 -3.12 -2.83
C ILE A 156 0.07 -4.63 -2.63
N CYS A 157 1.19 -5.22 -3.01
CA CYS A 157 1.43 -6.65 -2.98
C CYS A 157 1.98 -7.07 -1.62
N MET A 158 1.14 -7.09 -0.57
CA MET A 158 1.59 -7.42 0.80
C MET A 158 0.88 -8.63 1.42
N SER A 159 -0.17 -9.14 0.78
CA SER A 159 -0.87 -10.33 1.28
C SER A 159 -0.01 -11.58 1.07
N THR A 160 0.12 -12.38 2.10
CA THR A 160 0.89 -13.64 2.05
C THR A 160 0.16 -14.76 1.31
N THR A 161 -1.10 -14.57 0.98
CA THR A 161 -1.94 -15.52 0.22
C THR A 161 -2.14 -15.13 -1.22
N LEU A 162 -1.73 -13.93 -1.62
CA LEU A 162 -1.86 -13.43 -2.98
C LEU A 162 -1.01 -14.27 -3.94
N GLN A 163 -1.63 -14.74 -5.02
CA GLN A 163 -0.98 -15.55 -6.06
C GLN A 163 -0.88 -14.79 -7.39
N THR A 164 -0.06 -15.28 -8.29
CA THR A 164 0.06 -14.71 -9.65
C THR A 164 -1.26 -14.76 -10.41
N THR A 165 -2.05 -15.81 -10.21
CA THR A 165 -3.39 -15.96 -10.80
C THR A 165 -4.37 -14.88 -10.32
N ASP A 166 -4.23 -14.38 -9.09
CA ASP A 166 -5.06 -13.28 -8.59
C ASP A 166 -4.71 -11.97 -9.29
N ILE A 167 -3.43 -11.77 -9.59
CA ILE A 167 -2.95 -10.62 -10.37
C ILE A 167 -3.48 -10.69 -11.80
N ASP A 168 -3.41 -11.85 -12.43
CA ASP A 168 -3.94 -12.04 -13.79
C ASP A 168 -5.45 -11.73 -13.82
N ALA A 169 -6.22 -12.32 -12.93
CA ALA A 169 -7.66 -12.07 -12.84
C ALA A 169 -8.00 -10.59 -12.57
N LEU A 170 -7.21 -9.91 -11.74
CA LEU A 170 -7.39 -8.49 -11.47
C LEU A 170 -7.14 -7.63 -12.70
N LEU A 171 -6.03 -7.87 -13.41
CA LEU A 171 -5.69 -7.11 -14.61
C LEU A 171 -6.68 -7.40 -15.75
N ASP A 172 -7.08 -8.64 -15.93
CA ASP A 172 -8.09 -9.04 -16.93
C ASP A 172 -9.43 -8.35 -16.65
N ALA A 173 -9.87 -8.29 -15.39
CA ALA A 173 -11.09 -7.58 -15.01
C ALA A 173 -10.98 -6.06 -15.27
N ILE A 174 -9.84 -5.45 -14.98
CA ILE A 174 -9.61 -4.01 -15.26
C ILE A 174 -9.68 -3.76 -16.78
N ASP A 175 -9.04 -4.60 -17.59
CA ASP A 175 -9.06 -4.47 -19.06
C ASP A 175 -10.46 -4.68 -19.61
N GLN A 176 -11.17 -5.70 -19.15
CA GLN A 176 -12.55 -5.96 -19.54
C GLN A 176 -13.44 -4.73 -19.26
N TYR A 177 -13.51 -4.27 -18.02
CA TYR A 177 -14.38 -3.15 -17.65
C TYR A 177 -13.93 -1.83 -18.27
N GLY A 178 -12.62 -1.66 -18.48
CA GLY A 178 -12.10 -0.51 -19.19
C GLY A 178 -12.58 -0.45 -20.65
N ASN A 179 -12.64 -1.59 -21.34
CA ASN A 179 -13.14 -1.68 -22.72
C ASN A 179 -14.68 -1.55 -22.83
N GLU A 180 -15.42 -1.67 -21.71
CA GLU A 180 -16.89 -1.51 -21.67
C GLU A 180 -17.34 -0.08 -21.34
N ILE A 181 -16.40 0.83 -20.95
CA ILE A 181 -16.67 2.23 -20.60
C ILE A 181 -16.43 3.14 -21.79
#